data_671be911e252c08814e1cfdf72276cf0
#
_entry.id   671be911e252c08814e1cfdf72276cf0
#
_cell.length_a   1.000
_cell.length_b   1.000
_cell.length_c   1.000
_cell.angle_alpha   90.00
_cell.angle_beta   90.00
_cell.angle_gamma   90.00
#
_symmetry.space_group_name_H-M   'P 1'
#
loop_
_entity.id
_entity.type
_entity.pdbx_description
1 polymer ?
#
loop_
_entity_poly.entity_id
_entity_poly.type
_entity_poly.pdbx_seq_one_letter_code
_entity_poly.pdbx_strand_id
1 'polypeptide(L)'
;MAQQDIVAFLEKNYPNEKIKYLGQGSDSDAFRVGTRVFRFTSKNISIYAKDADICHFVQPYVDVQVPDIQIVYRDGFQYAVHEMLMGERWSWHKFQFSPARQRNLARSAAQFLAQLHSIDTDALVRAVPAVRDGVPYIDFDLVVPYLKPFMTARQLRRFREMYNRVVNAPIDKSDMVLVHMGLKGANSVVYPDGRLKGVFDFCNCGIYERGRDLVLFSLSRNGRLYREFLREYQRQTGVRVSRKHIRELALVEFLWAKRWYVGDAFSPIGANVVARNVGLVLMHFYHLPEITKPLVRLFMKIHARMVRK
;
A
#
# COMPACT_ATOMS: atom_id res chain seq x y z
N MET A 1 -22.38 -8.65 6.95
CA MET A 1 -22.72 -9.67 5.93
C MET A 1 -21.92 -10.91 6.26
N ALA A 2 -22.55 -12.07 6.46
CA ALA A 2 -21.81 -13.28 6.75
C ALA A 2 -21.19 -13.87 5.47
N GLN A 3 -20.02 -14.48 5.57
CA GLN A 3 -19.35 -15.10 4.40
C GLN A 3 -20.21 -16.19 3.76
N GLN A 4 -20.99 -16.91 4.55
CA GLN A 4 -21.91 -17.96 4.08
C GLN A 4 -22.99 -17.39 3.15
N ASP A 5 -23.53 -16.21 3.45
CA ASP A 5 -24.55 -15.55 2.62
C ASP A 5 -23.98 -15.18 1.25
N ILE A 6 -22.71 -14.70 1.22
CA ILE A 6 -22.02 -14.36 -0.01
C ILE A 6 -21.80 -15.61 -0.87
N VAL A 7 -21.38 -16.72 -0.27
CA VAL A 7 -21.17 -17.98 -0.99
C VAL A 7 -22.48 -18.47 -1.61
N ALA A 8 -23.57 -18.51 -0.82
CA ALA A 8 -24.90 -18.91 -1.31
C ALA A 8 -25.39 -18.01 -2.44
N PHE A 9 -25.18 -16.68 -2.35
CA PHE A 9 -25.47 -15.75 -3.43
C PHE A 9 -24.68 -16.07 -4.70
N LEU A 10 -23.38 -16.31 -4.57
CA LEU A 10 -22.51 -16.61 -5.71
C LEU A 10 -22.88 -17.94 -6.37
N GLU A 11 -23.13 -18.99 -5.61
CA GLU A 11 -23.58 -20.31 -6.11
C GLU A 11 -24.91 -20.22 -6.86
N LYS A 12 -25.87 -19.48 -6.31
CA LYS A 12 -27.17 -19.24 -6.96
C LYS A 12 -27.02 -18.52 -8.30
N ASN A 13 -26.15 -17.48 -8.36
CA ASN A 13 -26.06 -16.62 -9.54
C ASN A 13 -25.02 -17.08 -10.58
N TYR A 14 -24.10 -17.96 -10.20
CA TYR A 14 -23.01 -18.49 -11.03
C TYR A 14 -22.83 -20.00 -10.84
N PRO A 15 -23.90 -20.82 -11.08
CA PRO A 15 -23.92 -22.26 -10.70
C PRO A 15 -22.88 -23.10 -11.43
N ASN A 16 -22.40 -22.64 -12.60
CA ASN A 16 -21.46 -23.40 -13.45
C ASN A 16 -20.00 -22.91 -13.25
N GLU A 17 -19.77 -21.95 -12.34
CA GLU A 17 -18.46 -21.35 -12.15
C GLU A 17 -17.79 -21.88 -10.88
N LYS A 18 -16.49 -22.10 -10.95
CA LYS A 18 -15.72 -22.44 -9.74
C LYS A 18 -15.55 -21.22 -8.85
N ILE A 19 -16.12 -21.29 -7.65
CA ILE A 19 -15.99 -20.26 -6.62
C ILE A 19 -14.81 -20.58 -5.71
N LYS A 20 -13.95 -19.59 -5.51
CA LYS A 20 -12.80 -19.70 -4.59
C LYS A 20 -12.68 -18.44 -3.75
N TYR A 21 -12.70 -18.59 -2.43
CA TYR A 21 -12.36 -17.51 -1.50
C TYR A 21 -10.89 -17.12 -1.65
N LEU A 22 -10.63 -15.86 -1.88
CA LEU A 22 -9.27 -15.31 -2.04
C LEU A 22 -8.70 -14.74 -0.74
N GLY A 23 -9.57 -14.35 0.18
CA GLY A 23 -9.19 -13.80 1.47
C GLY A 23 -9.98 -12.55 1.86
N GLN A 24 -9.83 -12.17 3.13
CA GLN A 24 -10.36 -10.93 3.67
C GLN A 24 -9.28 -9.84 3.59
N GLY A 25 -9.64 -8.72 3.01
CA GLY A 25 -8.89 -7.48 3.08
C GLY A 25 -9.30 -6.61 4.29
N SER A 26 -8.80 -5.37 4.36
CA SER A 26 -9.21 -4.40 5.38
C SER A 26 -10.67 -3.98 5.24
N ASP A 27 -11.19 -4.04 4.02
CA ASP A 27 -12.49 -3.44 3.67
C ASP A 27 -13.44 -4.41 2.97
N SER A 28 -13.00 -5.62 2.62
CA SER A 28 -13.80 -6.56 1.84
C SER A 28 -13.39 -8.01 1.99
N ASP A 29 -14.36 -8.88 1.73
CA ASP A 29 -14.15 -10.27 1.36
C ASP A 29 -14.05 -10.39 -0.16
N ALA A 30 -13.00 -11.06 -0.64
CA ALA A 30 -12.74 -11.26 -2.06
C ALA A 30 -12.93 -12.72 -2.47
N PHE A 31 -13.64 -12.94 -3.57
CA PHE A 31 -13.89 -14.24 -4.16
C PHE A 31 -13.48 -14.23 -5.62
N ARG A 32 -12.91 -15.34 -6.09
CA ARG A 32 -12.77 -15.62 -7.50
C ARG A 32 -13.95 -16.49 -7.96
N VAL A 33 -14.61 -16.06 -9.03
CA VAL A 33 -15.67 -16.81 -9.71
C VAL A 33 -15.30 -16.90 -11.19
N GLY A 34 -14.92 -18.08 -11.64
CA GLY A 34 -14.36 -18.27 -12.98
C GLY A 34 -13.08 -17.46 -13.18
N THR A 35 -13.11 -16.50 -14.12
CA THR A 35 -12.00 -15.57 -14.41
C THR A 35 -12.11 -14.22 -13.67
N ARG A 36 -13.21 -13.98 -12.96
CA ARG A 36 -13.53 -12.69 -12.33
C ARG A 36 -13.26 -12.69 -10.84
N VAL A 37 -12.97 -11.50 -10.30
CA VAL A 37 -12.86 -11.21 -8.88
C VAL A 37 -14.08 -10.42 -8.43
N PHE A 38 -14.72 -10.90 -7.37
CA PHE A 38 -15.87 -10.27 -6.71
C PHE A 38 -15.40 -9.78 -5.33
N ARG A 39 -15.65 -8.51 -5.03
CA ARG A 39 -15.26 -7.88 -3.75
C ARG A 39 -16.54 -7.40 -3.05
N PHE A 40 -16.86 -8.01 -1.92
CA PHE A 40 -18.02 -7.66 -1.11
C PHE A 40 -17.56 -6.84 0.10
N THR A 41 -18.25 -5.73 0.37
CA THR A 41 -17.97 -4.91 1.55
C THR A 41 -19.19 -4.78 2.44
N SER A 42 -18.98 -4.84 3.76
CA SER A 42 -19.97 -4.44 4.75
C SER A 42 -19.95 -2.94 5.04
N LYS A 43 -18.94 -2.25 4.50
CA LYS A 43 -18.75 -0.79 4.62
C LYS A 43 -19.38 -0.06 3.44
N ASN A 44 -19.14 1.24 3.35
CA ASN A 44 -19.64 2.04 2.26
C ASN A 44 -18.99 1.63 0.91
N ILE A 45 -19.84 1.35 -0.09
CA ILE A 45 -19.41 0.97 -1.45
C ILE A 45 -18.71 2.13 -2.19
N SER A 46 -18.85 3.38 -1.73
CA SER A 46 -18.24 4.56 -2.37
C SER A 46 -16.72 4.41 -2.54
N ILE A 47 -16.07 3.61 -1.67
CA ILE A 47 -14.63 3.32 -1.80
C ILE A 47 -14.31 2.54 -3.09
N TYR A 48 -15.22 1.67 -3.54
CA TYR A 48 -15.06 0.94 -4.79
C TYR A 48 -15.48 1.77 -6.01
N ALA A 49 -16.43 2.66 -5.86
CA ALA A 49 -16.76 3.62 -6.91
C ALA A 49 -15.54 4.51 -7.20
N LYS A 50 -14.90 5.04 -6.16
CA LYS A 50 -13.63 5.78 -6.31
C LYS A 50 -12.53 4.93 -6.98
N ASP A 51 -12.36 3.66 -6.56
CA ASP A 51 -11.39 2.71 -7.14
C ASP A 51 -11.66 2.51 -8.64
N ALA A 52 -12.93 2.28 -9.01
CA ALA A 52 -13.38 2.10 -10.40
C ALA A 52 -13.11 3.35 -11.26
N ASP A 53 -13.53 4.52 -10.78
CA ASP A 53 -13.37 5.79 -11.49
C ASP A 53 -11.89 6.13 -11.72
N ILE A 54 -11.03 5.90 -10.71
CA ILE A 54 -9.58 6.11 -10.83
C ILE A 54 -8.98 5.11 -11.81
N CYS A 55 -9.32 3.82 -11.73
CA CYS A 55 -8.81 2.80 -12.65
C CYS A 55 -9.16 3.15 -14.10
N HIS A 56 -10.42 3.50 -14.35
CA HIS A 56 -10.88 3.90 -15.67
C HIS A 56 -10.14 5.14 -16.20
N PHE A 57 -9.96 6.16 -15.35
CA PHE A 57 -9.23 7.36 -15.73
C PHE A 57 -7.75 7.10 -16.00
N VAL A 58 -7.09 6.25 -15.21
CA VAL A 58 -5.63 5.99 -15.27
C VAL A 58 -5.26 5.08 -16.44
N GLN A 59 -6.15 4.18 -16.84
CA GLN A 59 -5.88 3.14 -17.85
C GLN A 59 -5.18 3.65 -19.13
N PRO A 60 -5.57 4.76 -19.77
CA PRO A 60 -4.93 5.24 -21.00
C PRO A 60 -3.54 5.85 -20.78
N TYR A 61 -3.13 6.10 -19.53
CA TYR A 61 -1.86 6.76 -19.21
C TYR A 61 -0.75 5.80 -18.77
N VAL A 62 -1.07 4.53 -18.53
CA VAL A 62 -0.11 3.55 -17.99
C VAL A 62 0.00 2.31 -18.88
N ASP A 63 1.22 1.75 -18.99
CA ASP A 63 1.48 0.56 -19.80
C ASP A 63 1.10 -0.75 -19.08
N VAL A 64 0.91 -0.72 -17.76
CA VAL A 64 0.50 -1.89 -16.98
C VAL A 64 -1.01 -2.07 -17.02
N GLN A 65 -1.47 -3.30 -16.88
CA GLN A 65 -2.89 -3.56 -16.76
C GLN A 65 -3.44 -3.00 -15.45
N VAL A 66 -4.55 -2.29 -15.51
CA VAL A 66 -5.38 -1.91 -14.37
C VAL A 66 -6.75 -2.55 -14.51
N PRO A 67 -7.45 -2.89 -13.41
CA PRO A 67 -8.75 -3.54 -13.51
C PRO A 67 -9.81 -2.58 -14.05
N ASP A 68 -10.66 -3.08 -14.95
CA ASP A 68 -11.93 -2.44 -15.29
C ASP A 68 -12.99 -2.87 -14.28
N ILE A 69 -13.28 -2.01 -13.31
CA ILE A 69 -14.11 -2.34 -12.15
C ILE A 69 -15.54 -1.89 -12.40
N GLN A 70 -16.48 -2.82 -12.26
CA GLN A 70 -17.91 -2.56 -12.29
C GLN A 70 -18.51 -2.67 -10.90
N ILE A 71 -19.39 -1.72 -10.55
CA ILE A 71 -20.17 -1.75 -9.32
C ILE A 71 -21.53 -2.34 -9.64
N VAL A 72 -21.90 -3.40 -8.94
CA VAL A 72 -23.12 -4.15 -9.17
C VAL A 72 -23.99 -4.19 -7.92
N TYR A 73 -25.30 -4.01 -8.15
CA TYR A 73 -26.36 -4.20 -7.15
C TYR A 73 -27.24 -5.33 -7.62
N ARG A 74 -27.29 -6.43 -6.88
CA ARG A 74 -28.11 -7.60 -7.28
C ARG A 74 -28.55 -8.40 -6.06
N ASP A 75 -29.83 -8.76 -6.01
CA ASP A 75 -30.43 -9.62 -4.95
C ASP A 75 -30.09 -9.12 -3.53
N GLY A 76 -30.08 -7.79 -3.30
CA GLY A 76 -29.74 -7.19 -2.01
C GLY A 76 -28.23 -7.11 -1.72
N PHE A 77 -27.37 -7.61 -2.61
CA PHE A 77 -25.92 -7.52 -2.51
C PHE A 77 -25.39 -6.36 -3.35
N GLN A 78 -24.38 -5.71 -2.77
CA GLN A 78 -23.61 -4.64 -3.42
C GLN A 78 -22.14 -5.06 -3.46
N TYR A 79 -21.54 -5.11 -4.63
CA TYR A 79 -20.17 -5.60 -4.80
C TYR A 79 -19.47 -4.95 -6.00
N ALA A 80 -18.16 -4.99 -5.97
CA ALA A 80 -17.33 -4.66 -7.12
C ALA A 80 -16.88 -5.92 -7.83
N VAL A 81 -16.89 -5.91 -9.17
CA VAL A 81 -16.44 -7.05 -10.00
C VAL A 81 -15.53 -6.58 -11.11
N HIS A 82 -14.48 -7.35 -11.39
CA HIS A 82 -13.55 -7.12 -12.49
C HIS A 82 -12.89 -8.42 -12.94
N GLU A 83 -12.34 -8.46 -14.14
CA GLU A 83 -11.51 -9.59 -14.59
C GLU A 83 -10.25 -9.72 -13.72
N MET A 84 -9.89 -10.95 -13.39
CA MET A 84 -8.71 -11.22 -12.58
C MET A 84 -7.45 -10.91 -13.36
N LEU A 85 -6.61 -10.02 -12.84
CA LEU A 85 -5.29 -9.75 -13.42
C LEU A 85 -4.39 -10.97 -13.21
N MET A 86 -4.08 -11.65 -14.31
CA MET A 86 -3.25 -12.86 -14.30
C MET A 86 -1.77 -12.54 -14.30
N GLY A 87 -1.02 -13.19 -13.39
CA GLY A 87 0.42 -13.01 -13.27
C GLY A 87 0.97 -13.63 -12.00
N GLU A 88 2.27 -13.57 -11.82
CA GLU A 88 2.91 -14.03 -10.59
C GLU A 88 2.76 -12.98 -9.48
N ARG A 89 2.43 -13.45 -8.27
CA ARG A 89 2.53 -12.60 -7.07
C ARG A 89 3.97 -12.51 -6.61
N TRP A 90 4.36 -11.37 -6.07
CA TRP A 90 5.68 -11.16 -5.52
C TRP A 90 5.61 -10.62 -4.09
N SER A 91 6.72 -10.74 -3.36
CA SER A 91 6.80 -10.26 -1.98
C SER A 91 8.19 -9.72 -1.68
N TRP A 92 8.25 -8.55 -1.05
CA TRP A 92 9.51 -7.98 -0.54
C TRP A 92 10.24 -8.88 0.45
N HIS A 93 9.52 -9.74 1.16
CA HIS A 93 10.08 -10.60 2.20
C HIS A 93 10.55 -11.96 1.69
N LYS A 94 10.02 -12.36 0.53
CA LYS A 94 10.33 -13.63 -0.13
C LYS A 94 10.97 -13.32 -1.47
N PHE A 95 12.12 -12.63 -1.47
CA PHE A 95 12.86 -12.38 -2.71
C PHE A 95 13.36 -13.70 -3.31
N GLN A 96 12.44 -14.41 -3.95
CA GLN A 96 12.74 -15.58 -4.78
C GLN A 96 13.18 -15.18 -6.19
N PHE A 97 13.16 -13.89 -6.50
CA PHE A 97 13.54 -13.40 -7.82
C PHE A 97 15.07 -13.37 -7.99
N SER A 98 15.52 -13.84 -9.14
CA SER A 98 16.89 -13.64 -9.57
C SER A 98 17.24 -12.13 -9.63
N PRO A 99 18.54 -11.76 -9.57
CA PRO A 99 18.94 -10.36 -9.70
C PRO A 99 18.41 -9.67 -10.97
N ALA A 100 18.26 -10.42 -12.08
CA ALA A 100 17.69 -9.91 -13.32
C ALA A 100 16.21 -9.57 -13.15
N ARG A 101 15.41 -10.48 -12.60
CA ARG A 101 13.98 -10.27 -12.33
C ARG A 101 13.76 -9.11 -11.34
N GLN A 102 14.62 -8.97 -10.34
CA GLN A 102 14.55 -7.83 -9.41
C GLN A 102 14.79 -6.49 -10.12
N ARG A 103 15.77 -6.42 -11.04
CA ARG A 103 16.00 -5.21 -11.85
C ARG A 103 14.81 -4.89 -12.75
N ASN A 104 14.25 -5.91 -13.39
CA ASN A 104 13.07 -5.75 -14.25
C ASN A 104 11.88 -5.21 -13.46
N LEU A 105 11.63 -5.73 -12.24
CA LEU A 105 10.61 -5.19 -11.35
C LEU A 105 10.89 -3.74 -10.96
N ALA A 106 12.11 -3.42 -10.56
CA ALA A 106 12.47 -2.06 -10.16
C ALA A 106 12.24 -1.05 -11.28
N ARG A 107 12.66 -1.38 -12.51
CA ARG A 107 12.51 -0.52 -13.68
C ARG A 107 11.06 -0.33 -14.09
N SER A 108 10.31 -1.43 -14.23
CA SER A 108 8.90 -1.35 -14.64
C SER A 108 8.01 -0.70 -13.58
N ALA A 109 8.31 -0.89 -12.29
CA ALA A 109 7.60 -0.18 -11.23
C ALA A 109 7.92 1.33 -11.22
N ALA A 110 9.17 1.70 -11.49
CA ALA A 110 9.57 3.09 -11.63
C ALA A 110 8.91 3.75 -12.85
N GLN A 111 8.82 3.03 -13.98
CA GLN A 111 8.10 3.47 -15.18
C GLN A 111 6.62 3.70 -14.89
N PHE A 112 5.95 2.72 -14.27
CA PHE A 112 4.55 2.86 -13.88
C PHE A 112 4.32 4.10 -13.01
N LEU A 113 5.13 4.31 -11.96
CA LEU A 113 4.99 5.50 -11.12
C LEU A 113 5.33 6.79 -11.84
N ALA A 114 6.27 6.78 -12.77
CA ALA A 114 6.55 7.95 -13.60
C ALA A 114 5.35 8.32 -14.49
N GLN A 115 4.70 7.34 -15.10
CA GLN A 115 3.48 7.52 -15.87
C GLN A 115 2.32 8.01 -15.00
N LEU A 116 2.09 7.38 -13.85
CA LEU A 116 1.05 7.77 -12.91
C LEU A 116 1.24 9.22 -12.42
N HIS A 117 2.48 9.58 -12.08
CA HIS A 117 2.83 10.91 -11.56
C HIS A 117 2.89 12.01 -12.67
N SER A 118 2.80 11.64 -13.93
CA SER A 118 2.70 12.59 -15.05
C SER A 118 1.25 12.98 -15.41
N ILE A 119 0.27 12.33 -14.79
CA ILE A 119 -1.14 12.61 -15.01
C ILE A 119 -1.48 14.04 -14.56
N ASP A 120 -2.19 14.77 -15.39
CA ASP A 120 -2.73 16.08 -15.05
C ASP A 120 -3.72 15.97 -13.89
N THR A 121 -3.32 16.48 -12.73
CA THR A 121 -4.12 16.41 -11.49
C THR A 121 -5.39 17.25 -11.56
N ASP A 122 -5.41 18.35 -12.31
CA ASP A 122 -6.59 19.18 -12.48
C ASP A 122 -7.64 18.46 -13.37
N ALA A 123 -7.20 17.80 -14.43
CA ALA A 123 -8.06 16.98 -15.27
C ALA A 123 -8.63 15.78 -14.47
N LEU A 124 -7.78 15.13 -13.68
CA LEU A 124 -8.20 14.03 -12.79
C LEU A 124 -9.26 14.48 -11.77
N VAL A 125 -9.05 15.62 -11.11
CA VAL A 125 -9.99 16.14 -10.12
C VAL A 125 -11.35 16.51 -10.75
N ARG A 126 -11.34 17.00 -11.98
CA ARG A 126 -12.60 17.24 -12.72
C ARG A 126 -13.34 15.96 -13.04
N ALA A 127 -12.63 14.91 -13.43
CA ALA A 127 -13.19 13.60 -13.81
C ALA A 127 -13.59 12.77 -12.58
N VAL A 128 -12.76 12.79 -11.54
CA VAL A 128 -12.91 11.97 -10.33
C VAL A 128 -12.75 12.87 -9.09
N PRO A 129 -13.76 13.65 -8.70
CA PRO A 129 -13.67 14.59 -7.56
C PRO A 129 -13.27 13.91 -6.24
N ALA A 130 -13.68 12.66 -6.04
CA ALA A 130 -13.35 11.86 -4.85
C ALA A 130 -11.83 11.60 -4.67
N VAL A 131 -10.98 11.88 -5.67
CA VAL A 131 -9.52 11.77 -5.54
C VAL A 131 -8.94 12.78 -4.55
N ARG A 132 -9.67 13.88 -4.26
CA ARG A 132 -9.30 14.87 -3.23
C ARG A 132 -9.41 14.31 -1.82
N ASP A 133 -10.30 13.33 -1.61
CA ASP A 133 -10.50 12.67 -0.32
C ASP A 133 -9.37 11.66 -0.10
N GLY A 134 -8.21 12.21 0.08
CA GLY A 134 -7.02 11.44 0.24
C GLY A 134 -6.83 10.95 1.67
N VAL A 135 -5.73 10.22 1.87
CA VAL A 135 -5.35 9.68 3.17
C VAL A 135 -4.43 10.66 3.89
N PRO A 136 -4.91 11.37 4.91
CA PRO A 136 -4.09 12.33 5.66
C PRO A 136 -2.99 11.60 6.44
N TYR A 137 -1.95 12.32 6.83
CA TYR A 137 -1.00 11.81 7.83
C TYR A 137 -1.72 11.52 9.15
N ILE A 138 -1.31 10.47 9.84
CA ILE A 138 -1.87 10.14 11.16
C ILE A 138 -1.40 11.19 12.18
N ASP A 139 -2.30 11.57 13.09
CA ASP A 139 -1.89 12.38 14.22
C ASP A 139 -0.82 11.64 15.05
N PHE A 140 0.32 12.30 15.29
CA PHE A 140 1.43 11.72 16.01
C PHE A 140 1.03 11.32 17.44
N ASP A 141 0.14 12.05 18.08
CA ASP A 141 -0.27 11.79 19.46
C ASP A 141 -1.07 10.49 19.60
N LEU A 142 -1.77 10.07 18.54
CA LEU A 142 -2.46 8.78 18.52
C LEU A 142 -1.50 7.58 18.53
N VAL A 143 -0.25 7.76 18.08
CA VAL A 143 0.74 6.67 18.06
C VAL A 143 1.72 6.71 19.22
N VAL A 144 1.81 7.81 19.96
CA VAL A 144 2.71 7.97 21.12
C VAL A 144 2.57 6.84 22.16
N PRO A 145 1.37 6.41 22.59
CA PRO A 145 1.23 5.32 23.55
C PRO A 145 1.92 4.02 23.12
N TYR A 146 1.92 3.76 21.81
CA TYR A 146 2.52 2.56 21.22
C TYR A 146 4.04 2.67 21.02
N LEU A 147 4.58 3.89 21.00
CA LEU A 147 6.02 4.14 20.86
C LEU A 147 6.73 4.21 22.23
N LYS A 148 6.03 4.71 23.27
CA LYS A 148 6.60 4.89 24.62
C LYS A 148 7.30 3.64 25.19
N PRO A 149 6.78 2.42 25.04
CA PRO A 149 7.45 1.22 25.55
C PRO A 149 8.81 0.91 24.93
N PHE A 150 9.12 1.52 23.76
CA PHE A 150 10.31 1.21 22.96
C PHE A 150 11.25 2.39 22.80
N MET A 151 10.87 3.58 23.28
CA MET A 151 11.61 4.83 23.06
C MET A 151 11.73 5.62 24.37
N THR A 152 12.92 6.14 24.63
CA THR A 152 13.12 7.13 25.71
C THR A 152 12.39 8.43 25.38
N ALA A 153 12.12 9.27 26.37
CA ALA A 153 11.49 10.58 26.17
C ALA A 153 12.27 11.45 25.17
N ARG A 154 13.63 11.40 25.21
CA ARG A 154 14.50 12.12 24.28
C ARG A 154 14.33 11.62 22.84
N GLN A 155 14.23 10.31 22.65
CA GLN A 155 14.04 9.68 21.35
C GLN A 155 12.68 10.03 20.77
N LEU A 156 11.63 9.95 21.61
CA LEU A 156 10.27 10.28 21.21
C LEU A 156 10.14 11.74 20.78
N ARG A 157 10.77 12.68 21.52
CA ARG A 157 10.82 14.10 21.17
C ARG A 157 11.50 14.31 19.80
N ARG A 158 12.68 13.72 19.56
CA ARG A 158 13.37 13.80 18.26
C ARG A 158 12.54 13.22 17.12
N PHE A 159 11.79 12.16 17.39
CA PHE A 159 10.92 11.59 16.37
C PHE A 159 9.74 12.51 16.07
N ARG A 160 9.14 13.13 17.08
CA ARG A 160 8.09 14.14 16.90
C ARG A 160 8.61 15.35 16.09
N GLU A 161 9.80 15.84 16.41
CA GLU A 161 10.43 16.95 15.66
C GLU A 161 10.62 16.58 14.18
N MET A 162 11.10 15.38 13.90
CA MET A 162 11.23 14.87 12.52
C MET A 162 9.86 14.73 11.85
N TYR A 163 8.88 14.14 12.55
CA TYR A 163 7.52 13.99 12.05
C TYR A 163 6.92 15.35 11.67
N ASN A 164 6.94 16.32 12.57
CA ASN A 164 6.39 17.65 12.34
C ASN A 164 7.10 18.36 11.18
N ARG A 165 8.42 18.21 11.06
CA ARG A 165 9.17 18.77 9.92
C ARG A 165 8.72 18.17 8.59
N VAL A 166 8.45 16.87 8.53
CA VAL A 166 8.02 16.20 7.29
C VAL A 166 6.58 16.57 6.95
N VAL A 167 5.67 16.49 7.93
CA VAL A 167 4.23 16.68 7.71
C VAL A 167 3.89 18.14 7.41
N ASN A 168 4.62 19.09 8.01
CA ASN A 168 4.39 20.53 7.83
C ASN A 168 5.34 21.16 6.80
N ALA A 169 6.18 20.36 6.12
CA ALA A 169 7.03 20.90 5.07
C ALA A 169 6.16 21.49 3.94
N PRO A 170 6.51 22.68 3.42
CA PRO A 170 5.87 23.14 2.20
C PRO A 170 6.21 22.19 1.06
N ILE A 171 5.18 21.72 0.36
CA ILE A 171 5.33 20.83 -0.80
C ILE A 171 5.23 21.68 -2.05
N ASP A 172 6.22 21.57 -2.94
CA ASP A 172 6.15 22.20 -4.24
C ASP A 172 4.91 21.68 -5.00
N LYS A 173 4.19 22.57 -5.65
CA LYS A 173 2.99 22.21 -6.41
C LYS A 173 3.28 21.18 -7.50
N SER A 174 4.46 21.22 -8.10
CA SER A 174 4.94 20.25 -9.09
C SER A 174 5.21 18.86 -8.50
N ASP A 175 5.35 18.74 -7.17
CA ASP A 175 5.51 17.47 -6.47
C ASP A 175 4.17 16.87 -6.00
N MET A 176 3.07 17.62 -6.11
CA MET A 176 1.71 17.14 -5.84
C MET A 176 1.18 16.38 -7.05
N VAL A 177 1.16 15.06 -6.97
CA VAL A 177 0.82 14.16 -8.09
C VAL A 177 -0.19 13.11 -7.64
N LEU A 178 -0.80 12.40 -8.61
CA LEU A 178 -1.58 11.21 -8.27
C LEU A 178 -0.66 10.13 -7.74
N VAL A 179 -0.82 9.74 -6.47
CA VAL A 179 -0.08 8.64 -5.85
C VAL A 179 -0.99 7.42 -5.64
N HIS A 180 -0.41 6.23 -5.80
CA HIS A 180 -1.12 4.95 -5.61
C HIS A 180 -1.26 4.57 -4.14
N MET A 181 -0.32 4.94 -3.29
CA MET A 181 -0.27 4.62 -1.85
C MET A 181 -0.22 3.13 -1.50
N GLY A 182 -0.08 2.26 -2.48
CA GLY A 182 -0.22 0.82 -2.25
C GLY A 182 0.56 -0.09 -3.19
N LEU A 183 1.52 0.41 -3.99
CA LEU A 183 2.29 -0.41 -4.93
C LEU A 183 3.16 -1.43 -4.19
N LYS A 184 2.63 -2.61 -3.99
CA LYS A 184 3.26 -3.74 -3.30
C LYS A 184 2.82 -5.06 -3.94
N GLY A 185 3.51 -6.16 -3.63
CA GLY A 185 3.20 -7.46 -4.21
C GLY A 185 1.82 -8.03 -3.87
N ALA A 186 1.13 -7.46 -2.86
CA ALA A 186 -0.26 -7.79 -2.58
C ALA A 186 -1.23 -7.13 -3.58
N ASN A 187 -0.85 -5.99 -4.16
CA ASN A 187 -1.67 -5.15 -5.02
C ASN A 187 -1.16 -5.10 -6.46
N SER A 188 -0.32 -6.06 -6.85
CA SER A 188 0.22 -6.13 -8.21
C SER A 188 0.62 -7.54 -8.60
N VAL A 189 0.73 -7.76 -9.90
CA VAL A 189 1.23 -8.99 -10.51
C VAL A 189 2.34 -8.69 -11.49
N VAL A 190 3.22 -9.68 -11.72
CA VAL A 190 4.36 -9.55 -12.62
C VAL A 190 4.35 -10.63 -13.70
N TYR A 191 5.05 -10.36 -14.80
CA TYR A 191 5.42 -11.35 -15.79
C TYR A 191 6.46 -12.33 -15.25
N PRO A 192 6.67 -13.50 -15.91
CA PRO A 192 7.71 -14.46 -15.51
C PRO A 192 9.11 -13.87 -15.48
N ASP A 193 9.41 -12.84 -16.26
CA ASP A 193 10.68 -12.12 -16.27
C ASP A 193 10.83 -11.07 -15.16
N GLY A 194 9.79 -10.89 -14.34
CA GLY A 194 9.75 -9.97 -13.21
C GLY A 194 9.26 -8.57 -13.54
N ARG A 195 9.00 -8.21 -14.79
CA ARG A 195 8.39 -6.91 -15.11
C ARG A 195 6.99 -6.80 -14.53
N LEU A 196 6.62 -5.62 -14.07
CA LEU A 196 5.28 -5.31 -13.60
C LEU A 196 4.28 -5.53 -14.74
N LYS A 197 3.25 -6.35 -14.51
CA LYS A 197 2.23 -6.67 -15.49
C LYS A 197 0.93 -5.94 -15.22
N GLY A 198 0.53 -5.89 -13.94
CA GLY A 198 -0.73 -5.26 -13.55
C GLY A 198 -0.68 -4.73 -12.12
N VAL A 199 -1.46 -3.68 -11.88
CA VAL A 199 -1.60 -3.00 -10.59
C VAL A 199 -3.09 -2.84 -10.30
N PHE A 200 -3.48 -3.04 -9.05
CA PHE A 200 -4.86 -2.92 -8.58
C PHE A 200 -4.90 -2.36 -7.15
N ASP A 201 -6.11 -2.06 -6.63
CA ASP A 201 -6.35 -1.48 -5.31
C ASP A 201 -5.94 0.01 -5.26
N PHE A 202 -6.64 0.82 -6.08
CA PHE A 202 -6.49 2.28 -6.14
C PHE A 202 -7.36 3.01 -5.10
N CYS A 203 -7.97 2.30 -4.16
CA CYS A 203 -8.85 2.88 -3.13
C CYS A 203 -8.19 4.01 -2.32
N ASN A 204 -6.89 3.89 -2.06
CA ASN A 204 -6.11 4.85 -1.28
C ASN A 204 -5.43 5.93 -2.12
N CYS A 205 -5.61 5.91 -3.44
CA CYS A 205 -5.05 6.93 -4.33
C CYS A 205 -5.55 8.33 -3.97
N GLY A 206 -4.69 9.29 -4.20
CA GLY A 206 -4.99 10.70 -3.96
C GLY A 206 -3.91 11.60 -4.52
N ILE A 207 -4.13 12.90 -4.44
CA ILE A 207 -3.14 13.90 -4.86
C ILE A 207 -2.28 14.24 -3.66
N TYR A 208 -1.02 13.80 -3.71
CA TYR A 208 -0.06 13.96 -2.63
C TYR A 208 1.35 14.16 -3.15
N GLU A 209 2.25 14.40 -2.22
CA GLU A 209 3.67 14.38 -2.49
C GLU A 209 4.11 13.05 -3.11
N ARG A 210 4.78 13.12 -4.29
CA ARG A 210 5.28 11.93 -5.01
C ARG A 210 6.12 10.99 -4.18
N GLY A 211 6.80 11.51 -3.16
CA GLY A 211 7.61 10.76 -2.22
C GLY A 211 6.86 9.63 -1.55
N ARG A 212 5.55 9.75 -1.33
CA ARG A 212 4.72 8.75 -0.66
C ARG A 212 4.69 7.41 -1.40
N ASP A 213 4.69 7.40 -2.72
CA ASP A 213 4.80 6.17 -3.49
C ASP A 213 6.22 5.60 -3.52
N LEU A 214 7.24 6.46 -3.50
CA LEU A 214 8.64 6.04 -3.55
C LEU A 214 9.11 5.38 -2.24
N VAL A 215 8.40 5.61 -1.15
CA VAL A 215 8.65 5.00 0.17
C VAL A 215 8.63 3.48 0.12
N LEU A 216 7.69 2.87 -0.60
CA LEU A 216 7.48 1.42 -0.57
C LEU A 216 8.73 0.64 -1.02
N PHE A 217 9.45 1.15 -2.01
CA PHE A 217 10.70 0.56 -2.46
C PHE A 217 11.87 0.81 -1.50
N SER A 218 11.83 1.89 -0.71
CA SER A 218 12.83 2.17 0.33
C SER A 218 12.80 1.13 1.44
N LEU A 219 11.66 0.47 1.64
CA LEU A 219 11.43 -0.56 2.64
C LEU A 219 11.95 -1.94 2.20
N SER A 220 12.30 -2.09 0.94
CA SER A 220 12.98 -3.28 0.48
C SER A 220 14.31 -3.37 1.22
N ARG A 221 14.62 -4.52 1.83
CA ARG A 221 15.93 -4.78 2.45
C ARG A 221 17.06 -4.82 1.42
N ASN A 222 16.73 -4.72 0.15
CA ASN A 222 17.65 -4.76 -0.96
C ASN A 222 17.97 -3.33 -1.42
N GLY A 223 18.97 -2.72 -0.79
CA GLY A 223 19.43 -1.38 -1.15
C GLY A 223 19.90 -1.23 -2.60
N ARG A 224 20.26 -2.35 -3.28
CA ARG A 224 20.57 -2.35 -4.72
C ARG A 224 19.32 -2.18 -5.54
N LEU A 225 18.25 -2.91 -5.22
CA LEU A 225 16.94 -2.80 -5.86
C LEU A 225 16.39 -1.39 -5.74
N TYR A 226 16.45 -0.82 -4.52
CA TYR A 226 15.98 0.54 -4.28
C TYR A 226 16.78 1.60 -5.07
N ARG A 227 18.09 1.45 -5.16
CA ARG A 227 18.91 2.37 -5.98
C ARG A 227 18.59 2.27 -7.46
N GLU A 228 18.34 1.07 -7.97
CA GLU A 228 17.94 0.85 -9.37
C GLU A 228 16.58 1.50 -9.65
N PHE A 229 15.61 1.27 -8.76
CA PHE A 229 14.28 1.87 -8.84
C PHE A 229 14.35 3.42 -8.87
N LEU A 230 15.05 4.04 -7.92
CA LEU A 230 15.16 5.51 -7.88
C LEU A 230 15.90 6.08 -9.08
N ARG A 231 16.97 5.40 -9.56
CA ARG A 231 17.70 5.84 -10.75
C ARG A 231 16.78 5.83 -11.97
N GLU A 232 16.01 4.77 -12.14
CA GLU A 232 15.08 4.65 -13.26
C GLU A 232 13.95 5.68 -13.15
N TYR A 233 13.37 5.87 -11.96
CA TYR A 233 12.36 6.90 -11.73
C TYR A 233 12.88 8.30 -12.07
N GLN A 234 14.09 8.66 -11.60
CA GLN A 234 14.71 9.95 -11.93
C GLN A 234 14.99 10.09 -13.43
N ARG A 235 15.39 8.98 -14.11
CA ARG A 235 15.60 8.98 -15.55
C ARG A 235 14.32 9.24 -16.33
N GLN A 236 13.19 8.68 -15.89
CA GLN A 236 11.88 8.82 -16.53
C GLN A 236 11.26 10.21 -16.30
N THR A 237 11.40 10.74 -15.10
CA THR A 237 10.71 11.98 -14.70
C THR A 237 11.58 13.23 -14.75
N GLY A 238 12.90 13.09 -14.81
CA GLY A 238 13.84 14.20 -14.62
C GLY A 238 13.93 14.72 -13.17
N VAL A 239 13.07 14.25 -12.27
CA VAL A 239 12.97 14.75 -10.89
C VAL A 239 14.04 14.14 -9.99
N ARG A 240 14.82 14.98 -9.32
CA ARG A 240 15.78 14.54 -8.30
C ARG A 240 15.08 14.31 -6.97
N VAL A 241 15.22 13.10 -6.44
CA VAL A 241 14.58 12.69 -5.19
C VAL A 241 15.61 12.64 -4.06
N SER A 242 15.35 13.35 -2.96
CA SER A 242 16.16 13.31 -1.76
C SER A 242 15.98 11.98 -1.01
N ARG A 243 17.03 11.15 -0.98
CA ARG A 243 17.00 9.88 -0.22
C ARG A 243 16.81 10.08 1.28
N LYS A 244 17.25 11.24 1.82
CA LYS A 244 17.03 11.58 3.23
C LYS A 244 15.54 11.81 3.45
N HIS A 245 14.92 12.64 2.61
CA HIS A 245 13.50 12.95 2.68
C HIS A 245 12.64 11.66 2.55
N ILE A 246 12.91 10.81 1.55
CA ILE A 246 12.18 9.53 1.41
C ILE A 246 12.34 8.63 2.64
N ARG A 247 13.48 8.62 3.31
CA ARG A 247 13.64 7.86 4.56
C ARG A 247 12.82 8.44 5.71
N GLU A 248 12.81 9.74 5.87
CA GLU A 248 12.00 10.43 6.88
C GLU A 248 10.51 10.22 6.60
N LEU A 249 10.09 10.38 5.35
CA LEU A 249 8.72 10.12 4.90
C LEU A 249 8.32 8.65 5.10
N ALA A 250 9.24 7.70 4.86
CA ALA A 250 8.98 6.28 5.15
C ALA A 250 8.65 6.04 6.62
N LEU A 251 9.30 6.75 7.55
CA LEU A 251 9.00 6.64 8.98
C LEU A 251 7.62 7.21 9.30
N VAL A 252 7.22 8.30 8.66
CA VAL A 252 5.89 8.90 8.80
C VAL A 252 4.80 7.98 8.23
N GLU A 253 5.02 7.45 7.02
CA GLU A 253 4.07 6.52 6.37
C GLU A 253 3.92 5.21 7.12
N PHE A 254 4.96 4.75 7.82
CA PHE A 254 4.83 3.60 8.72
C PHE A 254 3.88 3.85 9.88
N LEU A 255 3.81 5.08 10.37
CA LEU A 255 2.85 5.45 11.39
C LEU A 255 1.42 5.42 10.84
N TRP A 256 1.25 5.80 9.57
CA TRP A 256 -0.06 5.76 8.91
C TRP A 256 -0.62 4.34 8.77
N ALA A 257 0.20 3.37 8.42
CA ALA A 257 -0.23 1.96 8.37
C ALA A 257 -0.87 1.47 9.68
N LYS A 258 -0.70 2.21 10.78
CA LYS A 258 -1.31 1.93 12.09
C LYS A 258 -2.69 2.52 12.29
N ARG A 259 -3.11 3.54 11.55
CA ARG A 259 -4.47 4.08 11.66
C ARG A 259 -5.53 2.98 11.46
N TRP A 260 -5.27 2.05 10.55
CA TRP A 260 -6.13 0.90 10.30
C TRP A 260 -6.15 -0.12 11.44
N TYR A 261 -5.09 -0.15 12.26
CA TYR A 261 -4.93 -1.09 13.35
C TYR A 261 -5.18 -0.48 14.73
N VAL A 262 -5.23 0.84 14.86
CA VAL A 262 -5.57 1.53 16.12
C VAL A 262 -7.07 1.55 16.34
N GLY A 263 -7.89 1.63 15.29
CA GLY A 263 -9.36 1.48 15.36
C GLY A 263 -9.79 0.06 15.77
N ASP A 264 -9.01 -0.96 15.36
CA ASP A 264 -9.17 -2.37 15.71
C ASP A 264 -8.08 -2.82 16.71
N ALA A 265 -7.72 -1.96 17.64
CA ALA A 265 -6.51 -2.03 18.48
C ALA A 265 -6.37 -3.31 19.36
N PHE A 266 -7.40 -4.11 19.44
CA PHE A 266 -7.40 -5.35 20.21
C PHE A 266 -7.32 -6.62 19.34
N SER A 267 -7.20 -6.50 18.01
CA SER A 267 -6.98 -7.69 17.21
C SER A 267 -5.54 -8.20 17.35
N PRO A 268 -5.32 -9.52 17.44
CA PRO A 268 -3.98 -10.12 17.49
C PRO A 268 -3.12 -9.77 16.28
N ILE A 269 -3.74 -9.49 15.14
CA ILE A 269 -3.09 -9.05 13.89
C ILE A 269 -2.56 -7.63 14.06
N GLY A 270 -3.36 -6.71 14.62
CA GLY A 270 -2.98 -5.32 14.87
C GLY A 270 -1.75 -5.18 15.75
N ALA A 271 -1.70 -5.88 16.90
CA ALA A 271 -0.57 -5.86 17.81
C ALA A 271 0.75 -6.32 17.15
N ASN A 272 0.71 -7.38 16.31
CA ASN A 272 1.88 -7.86 15.58
C ASN A 272 2.39 -6.87 14.53
N VAL A 273 1.49 -6.20 13.82
CA VAL A 273 1.85 -5.18 12.82
C VAL A 273 2.42 -3.96 13.51
N VAL A 274 1.84 -3.53 14.63
CA VAL A 274 2.37 -2.44 15.46
C VAL A 274 3.79 -2.75 15.92
N ALA A 275 4.01 -3.90 16.55
CA ALA A 275 5.32 -4.30 17.02
C ALA A 275 6.36 -4.36 15.88
N ARG A 276 5.98 -4.93 14.73
CA ARG A 276 6.85 -5.02 13.55
C ARG A 276 7.24 -3.64 13.01
N ASN A 277 6.30 -2.70 12.92
CA ASN A 277 6.55 -1.37 12.37
C ASN A 277 7.40 -0.51 13.32
N VAL A 278 7.15 -0.57 14.64
CA VAL A 278 8.02 0.07 15.64
C VAL A 278 9.46 -0.43 15.50
N GLY A 279 9.67 -1.73 15.33
CA GLY A 279 11.01 -2.28 15.13
C GLY A 279 11.68 -1.79 13.84
N LEU A 280 10.92 -1.64 12.76
CA LEU A 280 11.44 -1.06 11.52
C LEU A 280 11.83 0.41 11.71
N VAL A 281 11.00 1.19 12.41
CA VAL A 281 11.30 2.57 12.80
C VAL A 281 12.59 2.63 13.63
N LEU A 282 12.69 1.81 14.67
CA LEU A 282 13.89 1.77 15.52
C LEU A 282 15.15 1.39 14.73
N MET A 283 15.06 0.38 13.87
CA MET A 283 16.19 -0.04 13.04
C MET A 283 16.65 1.04 12.03
N HIS A 284 15.71 1.81 11.46
CA HIS A 284 16.05 2.88 10.52
C HIS A 284 16.54 4.14 11.22
N PHE A 285 15.89 4.52 12.32
CA PHE A 285 16.20 5.77 13.04
C PHE A 285 17.53 5.73 13.79
N TYR A 286 17.89 4.55 14.32
CA TYR A 286 19.10 4.38 15.13
C TYR A 286 20.25 3.69 14.42
N HIS A 287 20.12 3.39 13.12
CA HIS A 287 21.16 2.67 12.38
C HIS A 287 21.68 1.43 13.13
N LEU A 288 20.78 0.70 13.79
CA LEU A 288 21.17 -0.49 14.54
C LEU A 288 21.91 -1.47 13.64
N PRO A 289 23.06 -2.01 14.10
CA PRO A 289 23.80 -3.02 13.34
C PRO A 289 22.90 -4.19 12.92
N GLU A 290 23.18 -4.80 11.77
CA GLU A 290 22.41 -5.94 11.24
C GLU A 290 22.26 -7.08 12.25
N ILE A 291 23.31 -7.28 13.09
CA ILE A 291 23.35 -8.32 14.13
C ILE A 291 22.31 -8.10 15.24
N THR A 292 21.90 -6.87 15.50
CA THR A 292 20.89 -6.56 16.54
C THR A 292 19.47 -6.71 16.02
N LYS A 293 19.24 -6.73 14.72
CA LYS A 293 17.92 -6.87 14.11
C LYS A 293 17.17 -8.13 14.53
N PRO A 294 17.77 -9.32 14.62
CA PRO A 294 17.11 -10.52 15.15
C PRO A 294 16.66 -10.37 16.61
N LEU A 295 17.49 -9.75 17.45
CA LEU A 295 17.18 -9.52 18.87
C LEU A 295 15.99 -8.56 19.04
N VAL A 296 15.98 -7.45 18.29
CA VAL A 296 14.84 -6.51 18.27
C VAL A 296 13.57 -7.24 17.83
N ARG A 297 13.64 -8.09 16.81
CA ARG A 297 12.49 -8.88 16.34
C ARG A 297 12.01 -9.89 17.38
N LEU A 298 12.93 -10.55 18.08
CA LEU A 298 12.60 -11.50 19.14
C LEU A 298 11.91 -10.76 20.29
N PHE A 299 12.48 -9.65 20.74
CA PHE A 299 11.90 -8.80 21.78
C PHE A 299 10.49 -8.34 21.43
N MET A 300 10.26 -7.91 20.19
CA MET A 300 8.97 -7.49 19.69
C MET A 300 7.94 -8.62 19.64
N LYS A 301 8.39 -9.85 19.28
CA LYS A 301 7.52 -11.05 19.34
C LYS A 301 7.12 -11.39 20.78
N ILE A 302 8.05 -11.27 21.71
CA ILE A 302 7.79 -11.52 23.14
C ILE A 302 6.82 -10.48 23.67
N HIS A 303 7.06 -9.19 23.40
CA HIS A 303 6.18 -8.11 23.85
C HIS A 303 4.76 -8.23 23.26
N ALA A 304 4.64 -8.56 21.97
CA ALA A 304 3.34 -8.79 21.32
C ALA A 304 2.59 -9.99 21.93
N ARG A 305 3.29 -10.97 22.53
CA ARG A 305 2.66 -12.08 23.29
C ARG A 305 2.23 -11.66 24.69
N MET A 306 2.98 -10.75 25.33
CA MET A 306 2.63 -10.26 26.68
C MET A 306 1.42 -9.32 26.69
N VAL A 307 1.25 -8.54 25.62
CA VAL A 307 0.09 -7.63 25.44
C VAL A 307 -1.20 -8.41 25.08
N ARG A 308 -1.08 -9.71 24.75
CA ARG A 308 -2.22 -10.61 24.47
C ARG A 308 -2.81 -11.30 25.71
N LYS A 309 -2.18 -11.17 26.85
CA LYS A 309 -2.69 -11.61 28.14
C LYS A 309 -3.30 -10.44 28.92
#